data_81dd8314218742fb2f43d1ebe727fdc9
#
_entry.id   81dd8314218742fb2f43d1ebe727fdc9
#
_cell.length_a   1.000
_cell.length_b   1.000
_cell.length_c   1.000
_cell.angle_alpha   90.00
_cell.angle_beta   90.00
_cell.angle_gamma   90.00
#
_symmetry.space_group_name_H-M   'P 1'
#
loop_
_entity.id
_entity.type
_entity.pdbx_description
1 polymer ?
#
loop_
_entity_poly.entity_id
_entity_poly.type
_entity_poly.pdbx_seq_one_letter_code
_entity_poly.pdbx_strand_id
1 'polypeptide(L)'
;MSELLIGTQSGVFRLGNDGNLQHEEGPATVAFLTRAHAGAVALTQQGALWRRTSSSGWELVHERPVTEDIWACGADPRVPGRLYLGVSPALLYWSDDGGASWTACEAIRRIPGYERWTFPPPPHIPHVRSVVSDPQVIGAVYIGVEEGGIYRSGDQGETWESLNEGLYWDVHTVTPASEGLRLYATTGRGFYRSDDGGQHWQHLMNGLERHYTVPLVVSQQRPGRLYTAAAAGPPPSWGQGANAALYRSDDGGEHWMRLERGLPPQFDMMVRQIAVDDAGSVFIAAGPELFASHDAGDSWQRLAEGLPTVQALVAV
;
A
#
# COMPACT_ATOMS: atom_id res chain seq x y z
N MET A 1 -8.88 5.20 -20.38
CA MET A 1 -8.55 5.37 -18.93
C MET A 1 -8.75 4.03 -18.27
N SER A 2 -7.92 3.68 -17.32
CA SER A 2 -8.09 2.47 -16.52
C SER A 2 -9.30 2.62 -15.59
N GLU A 3 -9.98 1.52 -15.26
CA GLU A 3 -11.03 1.53 -14.25
C GLU A 3 -10.40 1.75 -12.86
N LEU A 4 -11.07 2.52 -11.99
CA LEU A 4 -10.69 2.64 -10.58
C LEU A 4 -11.66 1.81 -9.72
N LEU A 5 -11.12 0.86 -8.97
CA LEU A 5 -11.86 0.15 -7.94
C LEU A 5 -11.64 0.80 -6.59
N ILE A 6 -12.73 0.99 -5.86
CA ILE A 6 -12.79 1.72 -4.59
C ILE A 6 -13.38 0.77 -3.56
N GLY A 7 -12.53 0.25 -2.68
CA GLY A 7 -12.91 -0.60 -1.57
C GLY A 7 -13.38 0.23 -0.38
N THR A 8 -14.56 -0.07 0.13
CA THR A 8 -15.19 0.68 1.22
C THR A 8 -15.68 -0.25 2.34
N GLN A 9 -16.13 0.34 3.44
CA GLN A 9 -16.81 -0.39 4.51
C GLN A 9 -18.18 -0.98 4.10
N SER A 10 -18.68 -0.66 2.90
CA SER A 10 -19.96 -1.14 2.38
C SER A 10 -19.82 -1.74 0.98
N GLY A 11 -18.69 -2.35 0.68
CA GLY A 11 -18.43 -3.05 -0.59
C GLY A 11 -17.49 -2.32 -1.53
N VAL A 12 -17.52 -2.74 -2.79
CA VAL A 12 -16.69 -2.17 -3.86
C VAL A 12 -17.51 -1.25 -4.74
N PHE A 13 -16.96 -0.08 -5.02
CA PHE A 13 -17.45 0.81 -6.07
C PHE A 13 -16.43 0.81 -7.23
N ARG A 14 -16.94 0.99 -8.42
CA ARG A 14 -16.16 1.13 -9.64
C ARG A 14 -16.42 2.50 -10.25
N LEU A 15 -15.36 3.24 -10.50
CA LEU A 15 -15.39 4.43 -11.33
C LEU A 15 -14.99 4.04 -12.76
N GLY A 16 -15.96 4.09 -13.67
CA GLY A 16 -15.74 3.79 -15.08
C GLY A 16 -15.09 4.93 -15.85
N ASN A 17 -14.68 4.66 -17.08
CA ASN A 17 -14.12 5.64 -18.00
C ASN A 17 -15.09 6.77 -18.38
N ASP A 18 -16.38 6.55 -18.20
CA ASP A 18 -17.47 7.51 -18.42
C ASP A 18 -17.68 8.46 -17.22
N GLY A 19 -16.87 8.32 -16.16
CA GLY A 19 -16.98 9.07 -14.91
C GLY A 19 -18.12 8.61 -14.01
N ASN A 20 -18.83 7.53 -14.36
CA ASN A 20 -19.91 7.00 -13.54
C ASN A 20 -19.39 6.12 -12.42
N LEU A 21 -19.85 6.42 -11.20
CA LEU A 21 -19.57 5.63 -10.01
C LEU A 21 -20.70 4.60 -9.83
N GLN A 22 -20.33 3.32 -9.80
CA GLN A 22 -21.27 2.20 -9.66
C GLN A 22 -20.85 1.28 -8.52
N HIS A 23 -21.83 0.85 -7.72
CA HIS A 23 -21.61 -0.21 -6.73
C HIS A 23 -21.57 -1.56 -7.46
N GLU A 24 -20.57 -2.37 -7.17
CA GLU A 24 -20.44 -3.72 -7.73
C GLU A 24 -21.00 -4.78 -6.75
N GLU A 25 -21.66 -5.79 -7.29
CA GLU A 25 -22.00 -6.98 -6.52
C GLU A 25 -20.70 -7.77 -6.20
N GLY A 26 -20.48 -8.09 -4.91
CA GLY A 26 -19.27 -8.76 -4.48
C GLY A 26 -19.02 -8.66 -2.97
N PRO A 27 -17.78 -8.40 -2.56
CA PRO A 27 -17.45 -8.32 -1.15
C PRO A 27 -18.22 -7.20 -0.43
N ALA A 28 -18.87 -7.54 0.68
CA ALA A 28 -19.73 -6.60 1.43
C ALA A 28 -18.94 -5.53 2.21
N THR A 29 -17.69 -5.82 2.55
CA THR A 29 -16.76 -4.87 3.20
C THR A 29 -15.38 -5.08 2.61
N VAL A 30 -14.58 -4.04 2.47
CA VAL A 30 -13.23 -4.19 1.91
C VAL A 30 -12.22 -3.57 2.86
N ALA A 31 -11.17 -4.32 3.18
CA ALA A 31 -10.00 -3.84 3.91
C ALA A 31 -8.83 -3.55 2.96
N PHE A 32 -8.62 -4.43 1.96
CA PHE A 32 -7.53 -4.32 1.00
C PHE A 32 -8.02 -4.57 -0.42
N LEU A 33 -7.43 -3.85 -1.37
CA LEU A 33 -7.51 -4.11 -2.80
C LEU A 33 -6.10 -4.14 -3.37
N THR A 34 -5.82 -5.09 -4.25
CA THR A 34 -4.56 -5.16 -4.97
C THR A 34 -4.77 -5.56 -6.43
N ARG A 35 -3.97 -4.97 -7.33
CA ARG A 35 -3.92 -5.40 -8.74
C ARG A 35 -3.23 -6.75 -8.81
N ALA A 36 -3.87 -7.72 -9.43
CA ALA A 36 -3.35 -9.05 -9.69
C ALA A 36 -3.07 -9.23 -11.20
N HIS A 37 -2.47 -10.37 -11.58
CA HIS A 37 -2.12 -10.67 -12.98
C HIS A 37 -3.30 -10.51 -13.95
N ALA A 38 -4.52 -10.88 -13.55
CA ALA A 38 -5.71 -10.85 -14.39
C ALA A 38 -6.88 -10.14 -13.67
N GLY A 39 -6.70 -8.88 -13.29
CA GLY A 39 -7.74 -8.09 -12.62
C GLY A 39 -7.35 -7.66 -11.21
N ALA A 40 -8.24 -7.87 -10.24
CA ALA A 40 -8.02 -7.43 -8.87
C ALA A 40 -8.37 -8.50 -7.83
N VAL A 41 -7.78 -8.37 -6.66
CA VAL A 41 -8.11 -9.15 -5.46
C VAL A 41 -8.56 -8.20 -4.36
N ALA A 42 -9.62 -8.57 -3.65
CA ALA A 42 -10.12 -7.89 -2.48
C ALA A 42 -10.08 -8.80 -1.26
N LEU A 43 -9.67 -8.23 -0.13
CA LEU A 43 -9.85 -8.84 1.17
C LEU A 43 -10.87 -8.06 1.98
N THR A 44 -11.83 -8.76 2.56
CA THR A 44 -12.82 -8.16 3.45
C THR A 44 -12.23 -7.93 4.84
N GLN A 45 -12.90 -7.11 5.65
CA GLN A 45 -12.54 -6.92 7.06
C GLN A 45 -12.65 -8.22 7.88
N GLN A 46 -13.49 -9.17 7.45
CA GLN A 46 -13.64 -10.49 8.07
C GLN A 46 -12.61 -11.51 7.56
N GLY A 47 -11.75 -11.10 6.61
CA GLY A 47 -10.68 -11.93 6.04
C GLY A 47 -11.09 -12.76 4.83
N ALA A 48 -12.32 -12.62 4.29
CA ALA A 48 -12.70 -13.32 3.06
C ALA A 48 -11.96 -12.77 1.84
N LEU A 49 -11.43 -13.66 1.02
CA LEU A 49 -10.70 -13.35 -0.21
C LEU A 49 -11.62 -13.45 -1.42
N TRP A 50 -11.70 -12.39 -2.19
CA TRP A 50 -12.46 -12.28 -3.42
C TRP A 50 -11.54 -11.95 -4.59
N ARG A 51 -11.85 -12.49 -5.75
CA ARG A 51 -11.15 -12.20 -7.01
C ARG A 51 -12.11 -11.59 -8.02
N ARG A 52 -11.66 -10.57 -8.72
CA ARG A 52 -12.35 -9.96 -9.86
C ARG A 52 -11.56 -10.21 -11.13
N THR A 53 -12.20 -10.77 -12.12
CA THR A 53 -11.67 -10.84 -13.47
C THR A 53 -12.44 -9.89 -14.38
N SER A 54 -11.84 -9.46 -15.47
CA SER A 54 -12.47 -8.53 -16.44
C SER A 54 -13.76 -9.08 -17.07
N SER A 55 -14.02 -10.39 -16.98
CA SER A 55 -15.15 -11.06 -17.62
C SER A 55 -16.24 -11.55 -16.65
N SER A 56 -15.97 -11.70 -15.37
CA SER A 56 -16.86 -12.44 -14.46
C SER A 56 -17.36 -11.67 -13.21
N GLY A 57 -16.92 -10.43 -13.03
CA GLY A 57 -17.22 -9.72 -11.78
C GLY A 57 -16.43 -10.29 -10.59
N TRP A 58 -16.99 -10.17 -9.38
CA TRP A 58 -16.37 -10.68 -8.16
C TRP A 58 -16.82 -12.10 -7.84
N GLU A 59 -15.87 -12.96 -7.51
CA GLU A 59 -16.11 -14.32 -7.02
C GLU A 59 -15.39 -14.54 -5.68
N LEU A 60 -16.04 -15.22 -4.75
CA LEU A 60 -15.43 -15.63 -3.48
C LEU A 60 -14.46 -16.78 -3.74
N VAL A 61 -13.19 -16.59 -3.39
CA VAL A 61 -12.14 -17.61 -3.52
C VAL A 61 -12.00 -18.40 -2.22
N HIS A 62 -11.98 -17.68 -1.08
CA HIS A 62 -11.77 -18.29 0.22
C HIS A 62 -12.49 -17.47 1.31
N GLU A 63 -13.23 -18.13 2.19
CA GLU A 63 -13.93 -17.45 3.28
C GLU A 63 -12.97 -16.90 4.35
N ARG A 64 -11.88 -17.61 4.62
CA ARG A 64 -10.85 -17.19 5.58
C ARG A 64 -9.53 -17.92 5.28
N PRO A 65 -8.65 -17.36 4.43
CA PRO A 65 -7.42 -18.02 3.98
C PRO A 65 -6.41 -18.33 5.09
N VAL A 66 -6.39 -17.52 6.15
CA VAL A 66 -5.52 -17.66 7.31
C VAL A 66 -6.30 -17.37 8.59
N THR A 67 -5.82 -17.86 9.74
CA THR A 67 -6.48 -17.67 11.03
C THR A 67 -6.07 -16.38 11.74
N GLU A 68 -4.91 -15.85 11.38
CA GLU A 68 -4.31 -14.63 11.89
C GLU A 68 -5.00 -13.38 11.37
N ASP A 69 -4.78 -12.25 12.02
CA ASP A 69 -5.25 -10.95 11.54
C ASP A 69 -4.41 -10.47 10.36
N ILE A 70 -5.07 -10.18 9.22
CA ILE A 70 -4.40 -9.74 8.00
C ILE A 70 -4.14 -8.22 8.06
N TRP A 71 -2.89 -7.82 7.84
CA TRP A 71 -2.42 -6.44 7.86
C TRP A 71 -1.87 -5.93 6.53
N ALA A 72 -1.55 -6.84 5.61
CA ALA A 72 -1.13 -6.50 4.27
C ALA A 72 -1.61 -7.54 3.25
N CYS A 73 -1.91 -7.08 2.04
CA CYS A 73 -2.22 -7.90 0.90
C CYS A 73 -1.43 -7.41 -0.31
N GLY A 74 -0.73 -8.30 -0.98
CA GLY A 74 0.04 -8.01 -2.18
C GLY A 74 -0.14 -9.09 -3.24
N ALA A 75 0.26 -8.76 -4.47
CA ALA A 75 0.30 -9.70 -5.58
C ALA A 75 1.58 -9.48 -6.40
N ASP A 76 2.06 -10.50 -7.10
CA ASP A 76 3.01 -10.31 -8.20
C ASP A 76 2.23 -10.29 -9.52
N PRO A 77 2.05 -9.11 -10.15
CA PRO A 77 1.26 -9.00 -11.37
C PRO A 77 1.88 -9.71 -12.57
N ARG A 78 3.15 -10.13 -12.48
CA ARG A 78 3.86 -10.90 -13.53
C ARG A 78 3.64 -12.41 -13.41
N VAL A 79 3.26 -12.90 -12.22
CA VAL A 79 3.11 -14.33 -11.94
C VAL A 79 1.63 -14.64 -11.72
N PRO A 80 0.99 -15.40 -12.63
CA PRO A 80 -0.40 -15.81 -12.44
C PRO A 80 -0.60 -16.53 -11.11
N GLY A 81 -1.61 -16.09 -10.35
CA GLY A 81 -1.97 -16.69 -9.06
C GLY A 81 -1.10 -16.33 -7.86
N ARG A 82 0.02 -15.61 -8.05
CA ARG A 82 0.89 -15.23 -6.93
C ARG A 82 0.28 -14.11 -6.09
N LEU A 83 -0.02 -14.45 -4.84
CA LEU A 83 -0.54 -13.54 -3.82
C LEU A 83 0.27 -13.65 -2.52
N TYR A 84 0.22 -12.60 -1.70
CA TYR A 84 0.89 -12.52 -0.41
C TYR A 84 -0.05 -11.95 0.64
N LEU A 85 0.01 -12.47 1.87
CA LEU A 85 -0.65 -11.92 3.05
C LEU A 85 0.36 -11.69 4.17
N GLY A 86 0.47 -10.44 4.61
CA GLY A 86 1.16 -10.07 5.83
C GLY A 86 0.19 -10.09 7.00
N VAL A 87 0.56 -10.71 8.11
CA VAL A 87 -0.34 -10.95 9.23
C VAL A 87 0.25 -10.52 10.58
N SER A 88 -0.60 -10.54 11.61
CA SER A 88 -0.24 -10.38 13.03
C SER A 88 -0.64 -11.67 13.81
N PRO A 89 0.24 -12.28 14.61
CA PRO A 89 1.67 -11.98 14.81
C PRO A 89 2.47 -12.05 13.50
N ALA A 90 3.54 -11.25 13.40
CA ALA A 90 4.28 -11.02 12.16
C ALA A 90 4.71 -12.32 11.46
N LEU A 91 4.06 -12.61 10.34
CA LEU A 91 4.33 -13.73 9.46
C LEU A 91 3.89 -13.33 8.04
N LEU A 92 4.44 -13.99 7.02
CA LEU A 92 4.02 -13.88 5.64
C LEU A 92 3.43 -15.21 5.19
N TYR A 93 2.32 -15.15 4.50
CA TYR A 93 1.78 -16.26 3.72
C TYR A 93 1.85 -15.93 2.23
N TRP A 94 2.03 -16.94 1.40
CA TRP A 94 1.97 -16.81 -0.05
C TRP A 94 1.14 -17.92 -0.69
N SER A 95 0.59 -17.62 -1.86
CA SER A 95 -0.21 -18.51 -2.69
C SER A 95 0.29 -18.44 -4.12
N ASP A 96 0.20 -19.55 -4.87
CA ASP A 96 0.47 -19.64 -6.31
C ASP A 96 -0.77 -20.01 -7.12
N ASP A 97 -1.90 -20.23 -6.46
CA ASP A 97 -3.14 -20.71 -7.09
C ASP A 97 -4.29 -19.68 -6.99
N GLY A 98 -3.93 -18.39 -6.83
CA GLY A 98 -4.90 -17.31 -6.76
C GLY A 98 -5.63 -17.23 -5.44
N GLY A 99 -5.05 -17.79 -4.37
CA GLY A 99 -5.56 -17.72 -3.01
C GLY A 99 -6.39 -18.91 -2.57
N ALA A 100 -6.44 -19.98 -3.38
CA ALA A 100 -7.14 -21.21 -3.00
C ALA A 100 -6.41 -21.99 -1.91
N SER A 101 -5.05 -21.97 -1.92
CA SER A 101 -4.21 -22.50 -0.85
C SER A 101 -3.09 -21.57 -0.47
N TRP A 102 -2.56 -21.71 0.76
CA TRP A 102 -1.58 -20.79 1.34
C TRP A 102 -0.46 -21.53 2.06
N THR A 103 0.76 -21.03 1.89
CA THR A 103 1.98 -21.54 2.53
C THR A 103 2.55 -20.48 3.45
N ALA A 104 2.84 -20.85 4.69
CA ALA A 104 3.47 -19.94 5.67
C ALA A 104 4.99 -19.87 5.46
N CYS A 105 5.54 -18.65 5.44
CA CYS A 105 6.99 -18.42 5.40
C CYS A 105 7.59 -18.48 6.82
N GLU A 106 7.68 -19.66 7.41
CA GLU A 106 8.17 -19.88 8.78
C GLU A 106 9.60 -19.37 9.00
N ALA A 107 10.38 -19.22 7.93
CA ALA A 107 11.74 -18.68 7.99
C ALA A 107 11.82 -17.25 8.56
N ILE A 108 10.74 -16.47 8.46
CA ILE A 108 10.66 -15.14 9.09
C ILE A 108 10.96 -15.18 10.58
N ARG A 109 10.51 -16.21 11.28
CA ARG A 109 10.73 -16.38 12.72
C ARG A 109 12.20 -16.65 13.09
N ARG A 110 13.05 -16.95 12.09
CA ARG A 110 14.48 -17.15 12.25
C ARG A 110 15.33 -15.91 11.92
N ILE A 111 14.69 -14.82 11.51
CA ILE A 111 15.38 -13.55 11.26
C ILE A 111 16.01 -13.07 12.58
N PRO A 112 17.32 -12.74 12.59
CA PRO A 112 17.96 -12.20 13.78
C PRO A 112 17.26 -10.95 14.28
N GLY A 113 16.80 -10.96 15.52
CA GLY A 113 16.07 -9.83 16.12
C GLY A 113 14.56 -9.91 15.97
N TYR A 114 13.99 -10.97 15.40
CA TYR A 114 12.53 -11.19 15.33
C TYR A 114 11.85 -10.99 16.68
N GLU A 115 12.46 -11.44 17.77
CA GLU A 115 11.95 -11.33 19.14
C GLU A 115 11.91 -9.90 19.69
N ARG A 116 12.50 -8.93 18.98
CA ARG A 116 12.50 -7.49 19.32
C ARG A 116 11.46 -6.70 18.57
N TRP A 117 10.83 -7.31 17.55
CA TRP A 117 9.76 -6.65 16.84
C TRP A 117 8.58 -6.40 17.75
N THR A 118 7.93 -5.29 17.60
CA THR A 118 6.85 -4.87 18.48
C THR A 118 5.78 -4.06 17.71
N PHE A 119 4.82 -3.53 18.43
CA PHE A 119 3.80 -2.62 17.93
C PHE A 119 3.41 -1.64 19.06
N PRO A 120 3.28 -0.32 18.81
CA PRO A 120 3.05 0.66 19.87
C PRO A 120 1.82 0.40 20.74
N PRO A 121 0.62 0.11 20.18
CA PRO A 121 -0.54 -0.26 20.99
C PRO A 121 -0.41 -1.62 21.66
N PRO A 122 -0.84 -1.77 22.93
CA PRO A 122 -0.97 -3.07 23.57
C PRO A 122 -1.87 -4.02 22.75
N PRO A 123 -1.58 -5.29 22.70
CA PRO A 123 -0.57 -6.08 23.45
C PRO A 123 0.84 -6.11 22.82
N HIS A 124 1.21 -5.16 22.00
CA HIS A 124 2.54 -5.00 21.39
C HIS A 124 2.94 -6.12 20.44
N ILE A 125 1.96 -6.74 19.78
CA ILE A 125 2.17 -7.83 18.82
C ILE A 125 2.56 -7.23 17.45
N PRO A 126 3.76 -7.53 16.92
CA PRO A 126 4.18 -7.01 15.63
C PRO A 126 3.36 -7.61 14.48
N HIS A 127 3.37 -6.91 13.35
CA HIS A 127 2.73 -7.40 12.13
C HIS A 127 3.51 -7.00 10.87
N VAL A 128 3.35 -7.79 9.82
CA VAL A 128 3.83 -7.43 8.48
C VAL A 128 2.83 -6.47 7.88
N ARG A 129 3.21 -5.19 7.79
CA ARG A 129 2.36 -4.09 7.34
C ARG A 129 2.44 -3.80 5.85
N SER A 130 3.55 -4.14 5.23
CA SER A 130 3.79 -3.93 3.80
C SER A 130 4.35 -5.18 3.18
N VAL A 131 3.86 -5.56 2.01
CA VAL A 131 4.39 -6.64 1.19
C VAL A 131 4.35 -6.22 -0.27
N VAL A 132 5.48 -6.36 -0.96
CA VAL A 132 5.58 -6.01 -2.38
C VAL A 132 6.56 -6.95 -3.08
N SER A 133 6.20 -7.44 -4.27
CA SER A 133 7.10 -8.22 -5.12
C SER A 133 8.20 -7.32 -5.70
N ASP A 134 9.39 -7.88 -5.82
CA ASP A 134 10.51 -7.21 -6.50
C ASP A 134 10.19 -7.09 -7.99
N PRO A 135 10.16 -5.88 -8.58
CA PRO A 135 9.75 -5.71 -9.99
C PRO A 135 10.75 -6.31 -10.98
N GLN A 136 11.98 -6.61 -10.56
CA GLN A 136 13.04 -7.11 -11.42
C GLN A 136 13.32 -8.60 -11.25
N VAL A 137 13.09 -9.14 -10.05
CA VAL A 137 13.40 -10.53 -9.72
C VAL A 137 12.12 -11.29 -9.39
N ILE A 138 11.72 -12.20 -10.29
CA ILE A 138 10.54 -13.05 -10.07
C ILE A 138 10.77 -13.93 -8.84
N GLY A 139 9.76 -13.96 -7.96
CA GLY A 139 9.81 -14.73 -6.70
C GLY A 139 10.49 -14.00 -5.54
N ALA A 140 11.15 -12.87 -5.79
CA ALA A 140 11.64 -12.03 -4.71
C ALA A 140 10.56 -11.11 -4.16
N VAL A 141 10.61 -10.87 -2.84
CA VAL A 141 9.61 -10.10 -2.12
C VAL A 141 10.26 -9.26 -1.03
N TYR A 142 9.76 -8.05 -0.84
CA TYR A 142 10.09 -7.19 0.29
C TYR A 142 8.93 -7.19 1.28
N ILE A 143 9.25 -7.19 2.57
CA ILE A 143 8.29 -6.95 3.65
C ILE A 143 8.73 -5.78 4.50
N GLY A 144 7.76 -4.98 4.95
CA GLY A 144 7.92 -3.98 6.01
C GLY A 144 7.17 -4.44 7.26
N VAL A 145 7.86 -4.46 8.37
CA VAL A 145 7.30 -4.78 9.69
C VAL A 145 7.18 -3.49 10.47
N GLU A 146 5.98 -3.14 10.92
CA GLU A 146 5.78 -1.99 11.80
C GLU A 146 6.53 -2.23 13.11
N GLU A 147 7.41 -1.30 13.47
CA GLU A 147 8.41 -1.45 14.55
C GLU A 147 9.26 -2.73 14.46
N GLY A 148 9.70 -3.05 13.23
CA GLY A 148 10.56 -4.20 12.96
C GLY A 148 11.54 -3.98 11.80
N GLY A 149 11.24 -3.03 10.89
CA GLY A 149 12.10 -2.70 9.77
C GLY A 149 11.75 -3.40 8.45
N ILE A 150 12.69 -3.41 7.49
CA ILE A 150 12.51 -3.95 6.14
C ILE A 150 13.38 -5.19 5.94
N TYR A 151 12.81 -6.20 5.28
CA TYR A 151 13.47 -7.45 4.95
C TYR A 151 13.16 -7.84 3.51
N ARG A 152 14.12 -8.51 2.86
CA ARG A 152 13.99 -9.04 1.51
C ARG A 152 14.23 -10.55 1.50
N SER A 153 13.40 -11.27 0.77
CA SER A 153 13.68 -12.63 0.35
C SER A 153 13.87 -12.66 -1.15
N GLY A 154 14.89 -13.38 -1.62
CA GLY A 154 15.13 -13.64 -3.05
C GLY A 154 14.71 -15.04 -3.50
N ASP A 155 14.21 -15.86 -2.59
CA ASP A 155 13.99 -17.31 -2.74
C ASP A 155 12.62 -17.77 -2.20
N GLN A 156 11.60 -16.94 -2.39
CA GLN A 156 10.20 -17.23 -2.03
C GLN A 156 9.99 -17.40 -0.51
N GLY A 157 10.78 -16.71 0.31
CA GLY A 157 10.62 -16.71 1.76
C GLY A 157 11.43 -17.77 2.51
N GLU A 158 12.32 -18.51 1.83
CA GLU A 158 13.19 -19.50 2.47
C GLU A 158 14.30 -18.85 3.30
N THR A 159 14.88 -17.75 2.78
CA THR A 159 15.85 -16.93 3.51
C THR A 159 15.51 -15.45 3.44
N TRP A 160 15.96 -14.70 4.45
CA TRP A 160 15.65 -13.28 4.59
C TRP A 160 16.91 -12.46 4.90
N GLU A 161 17.08 -11.37 4.18
CA GLU A 161 18.10 -10.36 4.37
C GLU A 161 17.50 -9.14 5.08
N SER A 162 18.20 -8.61 6.09
CA SER A 162 17.82 -7.38 6.79
C SER A 162 18.32 -6.16 6.03
N LEU A 163 17.47 -5.19 5.79
CA LEU A 163 17.75 -3.96 5.04
C LEU A 163 17.49 -2.72 5.92
N ASN A 164 18.16 -2.61 7.08
CA ASN A 164 17.77 -1.65 8.11
C ASN A 164 18.83 -0.61 8.47
N GLU A 165 20.00 -0.58 7.81
CA GLU A 165 21.06 0.35 8.15
C GLU A 165 20.66 1.79 7.81
N GLY A 166 20.56 2.65 8.84
CA GLY A 166 20.11 4.04 8.69
C GLY A 166 18.59 4.25 8.58
N LEU A 167 17.80 3.17 8.58
CA LEU A 167 16.33 3.24 8.50
C LEU A 167 15.71 3.46 9.89
N TYR A 168 14.66 4.28 9.94
CA TYR A 168 13.78 4.30 11.12
C TYR A 168 12.86 3.08 11.10
N TRP A 169 12.81 2.36 12.18
CA TRP A 169 12.26 1.00 12.29
C TRP A 169 10.73 0.87 12.24
N ASP A 170 9.97 1.96 12.49
CA ASP A 170 8.51 2.04 12.37
C ASP A 170 8.11 2.21 10.90
N VAL A 171 8.14 1.11 10.16
CA VAL A 171 7.95 1.08 8.70
C VAL A 171 6.48 0.93 8.35
N HIS A 172 5.97 1.82 7.51
CA HIS A 172 4.61 1.76 7.01
C HIS A 172 4.52 1.16 5.60
N THR A 173 5.46 1.51 4.72
CA THR A 173 5.48 1.02 3.34
C THR A 173 6.92 0.87 2.88
N VAL A 174 7.21 -0.20 2.15
CA VAL A 174 8.40 -0.35 1.32
C VAL A 174 7.99 -0.45 -0.14
N THR A 175 8.68 0.28 -1.03
CA THR A 175 8.37 0.29 -2.45
C THR A 175 9.65 0.29 -3.26
N PRO A 176 9.96 -0.76 -4.02
CA PRO A 176 11.08 -0.75 -4.96
C PRO A 176 10.76 0.15 -6.16
N ALA A 177 11.78 0.81 -6.70
CA ALA A 177 11.68 1.44 -8.01
C ALA A 177 11.51 0.36 -9.10
N SER A 178 10.93 0.75 -10.24
CA SER A 178 10.73 -0.18 -11.37
C SER A 178 12.02 -0.73 -11.93
N GLU A 179 13.12 0.02 -11.78
CA GLU A 179 14.44 -0.33 -12.29
C GLU A 179 15.56 0.04 -11.30
N GLY A 180 16.67 -0.67 -11.38
CA GLY A 180 17.85 -0.43 -10.54
C GLY A 180 17.69 -0.93 -9.10
N LEU A 181 18.56 -0.44 -8.22
CA LEU A 181 18.63 -0.86 -6.82
C LEU A 181 17.87 0.07 -5.86
N ARG A 182 17.17 1.06 -6.39
CA ARG A 182 16.53 2.07 -5.56
C ARG A 182 15.31 1.52 -4.84
N LEU A 183 15.25 1.78 -3.54
CA LEU A 183 14.12 1.49 -2.68
C LEU A 183 13.65 2.75 -1.98
N TYR A 184 12.38 2.80 -1.69
CA TYR A 184 11.73 3.86 -0.94
C TYR A 184 10.98 3.29 0.26
N ALA A 185 10.96 4.04 1.36
CA ALA A 185 10.21 3.67 2.55
C ALA A 185 9.51 4.88 3.16
N THR A 186 8.29 4.67 3.64
CA THR A 186 7.59 5.60 4.52
C THR A 186 7.57 5.05 5.93
N THR A 187 7.68 5.94 6.91
CA THR A 187 7.85 5.59 8.32
C THR A 187 7.12 6.56 9.23
N GLY A 188 7.07 6.27 10.52
CA GLY A 188 6.59 7.20 11.54
C GLY A 188 7.44 8.47 11.70
N ARG A 189 8.61 8.54 11.03
CA ARG A 189 9.49 9.72 11.01
C ARG A 189 9.71 10.34 9.63
N GLY A 190 8.94 9.91 8.62
CA GLY A 190 9.01 10.48 7.30
C GLY A 190 9.50 9.51 6.23
N PHE A 191 10.04 10.07 5.16
CA PHE A 191 10.42 9.35 3.97
C PHE A 191 11.93 9.01 3.98
N TYR A 192 12.22 7.80 3.54
CA TYR A 192 13.57 7.26 3.40
C TYR A 192 13.79 6.71 1.98
N ARG A 193 15.02 6.84 1.49
CA ARG A 193 15.47 6.27 0.21
C ARG A 193 16.78 5.52 0.38
N SER A 194 16.88 4.39 -0.26
CA SER A 194 18.13 3.68 -0.51
C SER A 194 18.41 3.69 -2.00
N ASP A 195 19.67 3.92 -2.39
CA ASP A 195 20.16 3.86 -3.77
C ASP A 195 21.02 2.59 -4.03
N ASP A 196 21.18 1.73 -3.02
CA ASP A 196 22.06 0.55 -3.02
C ASP A 196 21.38 -0.76 -2.62
N GLY A 197 20.09 -0.89 -2.89
CA GLY A 197 19.33 -2.12 -2.62
C GLY A 197 18.93 -2.32 -1.16
N GLY A 198 18.89 -1.24 -0.37
CA GLY A 198 18.50 -1.27 1.04
C GLY A 198 19.69 -1.44 1.99
N GLN A 199 20.94 -1.43 1.48
CA GLN A 199 22.11 -1.56 2.34
C GLN A 199 22.28 -0.33 3.24
N HIS A 200 21.97 0.88 2.71
CA HIS A 200 21.97 2.12 3.47
C HIS A 200 20.76 2.98 3.10
N TRP A 201 20.17 3.62 4.11
CA TRP A 201 19.03 4.51 3.93
C TRP A 201 19.36 5.94 4.26
N GLN A 202 18.83 6.87 3.46
CA GLN A 202 18.90 8.31 3.65
C GLN A 202 17.54 8.86 4.03
N HIS A 203 17.49 9.66 5.09
CA HIS A 203 16.27 10.36 5.53
C HIS A 203 16.10 11.65 4.74
N LEU A 204 15.08 11.75 3.89
CA LEU A 204 14.88 12.85 2.93
C LEU A 204 13.54 13.55 3.20
N MET A 205 13.61 14.69 3.89
CA MET A 205 12.43 15.44 4.36
C MET A 205 12.28 16.83 3.74
N ASN A 206 13.10 17.18 2.75
CA ASN A 206 13.07 18.52 2.17
C ASN A 206 11.74 18.80 1.46
N GLY A 207 10.93 19.71 2.03
CA GLY A 207 9.58 20.03 1.60
C GLY A 207 8.46 19.17 2.22
N LEU A 208 8.78 18.11 2.98
CA LEU A 208 7.81 17.38 3.81
C LEU A 208 7.65 18.09 5.15
N GLU A 209 6.54 18.81 5.32
CA GLU A 209 6.23 19.55 6.54
C GLU A 209 5.66 18.65 7.66
N ARG A 210 5.19 17.46 7.31
CA ARG A 210 4.59 16.46 8.19
C ARG A 210 5.42 15.20 8.19
N HIS A 211 5.54 14.55 9.35
CA HIS A 211 6.51 13.46 9.52
C HIS A 211 5.88 12.06 9.43
N TYR A 212 4.60 11.93 9.73
CA TYR A 212 3.96 10.62 9.76
C TYR A 212 3.49 10.24 8.35
N THR A 213 4.42 9.74 7.53
CA THR A 213 4.15 9.33 6.14
C THR A 213 3.58 7.91 6.09
N VAL A 214 2.57 7.65 5.27
CA VAL A 214 1.94 6.32 5.21
C VAL A 214 1.89 5.77 3.80
N PRO A 215 1.00 6.24 2.86
CA PRO A 215 1.01 5.68 1.52
C PRO A 215 2.20 6.20 0.73
N LEU A 216 2.72 5.36 -0.14
CA LEU A 216 3.71 5.75 -1.14
C LEU A 216 3.39 5.07 -2.46
N VAL A 217 3.38 5.85 -3.52
CA VAL A 217 3.23 5.33 -4.88
C VAL A 217 4.31 5.90 -5.79
N VAL A 218 4.92 5.03 -6.58
CA VAL A 218 5.89 5.38 -7.63
C VAL A 218 5.16 5.44 -8.95
N SER A 219 5.31 6.56 -9.68
CA SER A 219 4.76 6.68 -11.04
C SER A 219 5.53 5.78 -12.01
N GLN A 220 4.80 4.94 -12.73
CA GLN A 220 5.39 4.10 -13.78
C GLN A 220 5.74 4.90 -15.05
N GLN A 221 5.03 6.00 -15.31
CA GLN A 221 5.22 6.85 -16.51
C GLN A 221 6.43 7.78 -16.38
N ARG A 222 6.82 8.12 -15.16
CA ARG A 222 7.95 9.03 -14.90
C ARG A 222 8.82 8.50 -13.77
N PRO A 223 9.96 7.87 -14.10
CA PRO A 223 10.94 7.44 -13.09
C PRO A 223 11.33 8.61 -12.17
N GLY A 224 11.32 8.38 -10.86
CA GLY A 224 11.59 9.39 -9.84
C GLY A 224 10.39 10.23 -9.41
N ARG A 225 9.22 10.13 -10.07
CA ARG A 225 8.00 10.75 -9.56
C ARG A 225 7.35 9.87 -8.51
N LEU A 226 7.15 10.47 -7.34
CA LEU A 226 6.58 9.83 -6.17
C LEU A 226 5.40 10.64 -5.64
N TYR A 227 4.43 9.95 -5.05
CA TYR A 227 3.34 10.56 -4.30
C TYR A 227 3.28 9.95 -2.92
N THR A 228 3.13 10.79 -1.90
CA THR A 228 2.91 10.36 -0.51
C THR A 228 1.91 11.26 0.19
N ALA A 229 1.28 10.74 1.22
CA ALA A 229 0.53 11.56 2.16
C ALA A 229 1.13 11.44 3.55
N ALA A 230 1.13 12.55 4.27
CA ALA A 230 1.65 12.61 5.62
C ALA A 230 0.67 13.31 6.55
N ALA A 231 0.54 12.80 7.78
CA ALA A 231 -0.21 13.40 8.87
C ALA A 231 0.73 14.11 9.86
N ALA A 232 0.16 14.93 10.73
CA ALA A 232 0.91 15.59 11.80
C ALA A 232 1.40 14.60 12.87
N GLY A 233 0.75 13.45 13.00
CA GLY A 233 1.11 12.40 13.96
C GLY A 233 0.42 11.08 13.72
N PRO A 234 0.62 10.11 14.62
CA PRO A 234 0.09 8.75 14.49
C PRO A 234 -1.43 8.68 14.77
N PRO A 235 -2.07 7.51 14.54
CA PRO A 235 -3.38 7.23 15.12
C PRO A 235 -3.37 7.47 16.64
N PRO A 236 -4.52 7.81 17.28
CA PRO A 236 -5.90 7.72 16.75
C PRO A 236 -6.41 8.99 16.05
N SER A 237 -5.61 10.03 15.85
CA SER A 237 -6.07 11.30 15.24
C SER A 237 -6.50 11.18 13.77
N TRP A 238 -6.28 10.04 13.11
CA TRP A 238 -6.51 9.90 11.67
C TRP A 238 -7.97 9.89 11.24
N GLY A 239 -8.89 9.62 12.14
CA GLY A 239 -10.33 9.68 11.87
C GLY A 239 -10.88 11.10 11.96
N GLN A 240 -10.21 11.97 12.71
CA GLN A 240 -10.53 13.38 12.89
C GLN A 240 -9.32 14.13 13.44
N GLY A 241 -8.97 15.25 12.82
CA GLY A 241 -7.82 16.06 13.25
C GLY A 241 -6.46 15.52 12.78
N ALA A 242 -6.43 14.72 11.71
CA ALA A 242 -5.18 14.18 11.16
C ALA A 242 -4.22 15.27 10.68
N ASN A 243 -4.75 16.44 10.29
CA ASN A 243 -3.98 17.51 9.68
C ASN A 243 -3.07 16.96 8.56
N ALA A 244 -3.65 16.10 7.70
CA ALA A 244 -2.90 15.44 6.66
C ALA A 244 -2.75 16.31 5.42
N ALA A 245 -1.70 16.06 4.63
CA ALA A 245 -1.48 16.68 3.33
C ALA A 245 -0.88 15.69 2.35
N LEU A 246 -1.07 15.99 1.07
CA LEU A 246 -0.55 15.22 -0.05
C LEU A 246 0.69 15.91 -0.63
N TYR A 247 1.68 15.10 -1.01
CA TYR A 247 2.96 15.58 -1.53
C TYR A 247 3.36 14.81 -2.78
N ARG A 248 4.09 15.49 -3.69
CA ARG A 248 4.74 14.93 -4.85
C ARG A 248 6.23 15.26 -4.83
N SER A 249 7.05 14.30 -5.20
CA SER A 249 8.43 14.50 -5.60
C SER A 249 8.57 14.16 -7.09
N ASP A 250 9.43 14.89 -7.81
CA ASP A 250 9.76 14.63 -9.20
C ASP A 250 11.22 14.18 -9.39
N ASP A 251 11.95 13.99 -8.28
CA ASP A 251 13.40 13.73 -8.25
C ASP A 251 13.79 12.58 -7.31
N GLY A 252 12.87 11.65 -7.09
CA GLY A 252 13.12 10.46 -6.24
C GLY A 252 13.17 10.77 -4.76
N GLY A 253 12.45 11.80 -4.31
CA GLY A 253 12.32 12.15 -2.89
C GLY A 253 13.33 13.15 -2.37
N GLU A 254 14.21 13.72 -3.23
CA GLU A 254 15.15 14.78 -2.81
C GLU A 254 14.40 16.04 -2.37
N HIS A 255 13.37 16.41 -3.16
CA HIS A 255 12.50 17.55 -2.88
C HIS A 255 11.04 17.14 -2.98
N TRP A 256 10.25 17.59 -2.03
CA TRP A 256 8.82 17.35 -1.98
C TRP A 256 8.06 18.65 -2.14
N MET A 257 7.03 18.63 -2.95
CA MET A 257 6.09 19.73 -3.14
C MET A 257 4.73 19.33 -2.61
N ARG A 258 4.16 20.16 -1.75
CA ARG A 258 2.78 20.00 -1.28
C ARG A 258 1.81 20.27 -2.42
N LEU A 259 0.81 19.42 -2.57
CA LEU A 259 -0.23 19.53 -3.57
C LEU A 259 -1.45 20.20 -2.97
N GLU A 260 -1.88 21.34 -3.54
CA GLU A 260 -2.92 22.17 -2.92
C GLU A 260 -4.03 22.57 -3.89
N ARG A 261 -3.74 22.73 -5.19
CA ARG A 261 -4.70 23.27 -6.16
C ARG A 261 -5.88 22.33 -6.37
N GLY A 262 -7.06 22.74 -5.87
CA GLY A 262 -8.29 21.93 -5.92
C GLY A 262 -8.44 20.94 -4.77
N LEU A 263 -7.51 20.93 -3.81
CA LEU A 263 -7.59 20.18 -2.56
C LEU A 263 -7.90 21.12 -1.37
N PRO A 264 -8.44 20.59 -0.28
CA PRO A 264 -8.55 21.37 0.97
C PRO A 264 -7.14 21.74 1.48
N PRO A 265 -6.99 22.84 2.23
CA PRO A 265 -5.70 23.26 2.78
C PRO A 265 -5.04 22.19 3.67
N GLN A 266 -5.85 21.34 4.27
CA GLN A 266 -5.46 20.14 5.00
C GLN A 266 -6.63 19.17 5.02
N PHE A 267 -6.34 17.88 5.10
CA PHE A 267 -7.35 16.86 5.29
C PHE A 267 -7.55 16.61 6.79
N ASP A 268 -8.80 16.61 7.24
CA ASP A 268 -9.16 16.29 8.61
C ASP A 268 -8.98 14.79 8.90
N MET A 269 -9.20 13.96 7.87
CA MET A 269 -8.93 12.51 7.89
C MET A 269 -7.61 12.19 7.16
N MET A 270 -6.93 11.12 7.62
CA MET A 270 -5.71 10.65 6.93
C MET A 270 -6.02 10.16 5.53
N VAL A 271 -5.26 10.64 4.53
CA VAL A 271 -5.23 10.06 3.18
C VAL A 271 -4.45 8.74 3.26
N ARG A 272 -5.15 7.63 3.30
CA ARG A 272 -4.53 6.30 3.51
C ARG A 272 -4.14 5.62 2.21
N GLN A 273 -4.76 6.03 1.09
CA GLN A 273 -4.61 5.37 -0.20
C GLN A 273 -4.36 6.39 -1.30
N ILE A 274 -3.42 6.04 -2.16
CA ILE A 274 -3.13 6.73 -3.42
C ILE A 274 -3.10 5.65 -4.49
N ALA A 275 -3.79 5.88 -5.61
CA ALA A 275 -3.69 5.04 -6.79
C ALA A 275 -3.24 5.89 -7.99
N VAL A 276 -2.43 5.29 -8.87
CA VAL A 276 -2.02 5.91 -10.14
C VAL A 276 -2.37 4.95 -11.25
N ASP A 277 -3.09 5.44 -12.27
CA ASP A 277 -3.44 4.62 -13.42
C ASP A 277 -2.33 4.59 -14.49
N ASP A 278 -2.51 3.72 -15.48
CA ASP A 278 -1.54 3.58 -16.57
C ASP A 278 -1.43 4.84 -17.48
N ALA A 279 -2.37 5.79 -17.37
CA ALA A 279 -2.32 7.08 -18.04
C ALA A 279 -1.61 8.18 -17.19
N GLY A 280 -1.30 7.88 -15.93
CA GLY A 280 -0.69 8.81 -14.98
C GLY A 280 -1.68 9.69 -14.21
N SER A 281 -2.99 9.39 -14.30
CA SER A 281 -3.98 10.01 -13.43
C SER A 281 -3.78 9.51 -11.99
N VAL A 282 -3.93 10.42 -11.04
CA VAL A 282 -3.73 10.13 -9.62
C VAL A 282 -5.05 10.24 -8.88
N PHE A 283 -5.36 9.24 -8.06
CA PHE A 283 -6.57 9.19 -7.26
C PHE A 283 -6.21 9.08 -5.78
N ILE A 284 -6.92 9.81 -4.93
CA ILE A 284 -6.77 9.73 -3.47
C ILE A 284 -8.14 9.66 -2.81
N ALA A 285 -8.18 9.04 -1.64
CA ALA A 285 -9.34 9.07 -0.77
C ALA A 285 -9.00 9.60 0.62
N ALA A 286 -9.83 10.50 1.13
CA ALA A 286 -9.78 11.02 2.49
C ALA A 286 -11.15 10.81 3.15
N GLY A 287 -11.28 9.73 3.91
CA GLY A 287 -12.57 9.33 4.48
C GLY A 287 -13.62 9.04 3.40
N PRO A 288 -14.73 9.80 3.36
CA PRO A 288 -15.81 9.62 2.40
C PRO A 288 -15.62 10.38 1.08
N GLU A 289 -14.51 11.08 0.90
CA GLU A 289 -14.25 11.91 -0.28
C GLU A 289 -13.22 11.24 -1.21
N LEU A 290 -13.49 11.31 -2.51
CA LEU A 290 -12.62 10.86 -3.57
C LEU A 290 -12.19 12.05 -4.44
N PHE A 291 -10.89 12.17 -4.69
CA PHE A 291 -10.31 13.19 -5.56
C PHE A 291 -9.50 12.55 -6.68
N ALA A 292 -9.45 13.23 -7.83
CA ALA A 292 -8.60 12.85 -8.94
C ALA A 292 -7.82 14.05 -9.50
N SER A 293 -6.64 13.73 -10.02
CA SER A 293 -5.83 14.61 -10.85
C SER A 293 -5.53 13.91 -12.17
N HIS A 294 -5.74 14.59 -13.30
CA HIS A 294 -5.41 14.11 -14.64
C HIS A 294 -4.19 14.80 -15.24
N ASP A 295 -3.52 15.63 -14.45
CA ASP A 295 -2.34 16.41 -14.80
C ASP A 295 -1.17 16.11 -13.84
N ALA A 296 -1.10 14.85 -13.40
CA ALA A 296 -0.06 14.33 -12.53
C ALA A 296 0.06 15.04 -11.17
N GLY A 297 -1.06 15.55 -10.65
CA GLY A 297 -1.13 16.18 -9.34
C GLY A 297 -1.03 17.72 -9.39
N ASP A 298 -0.92 18.35 -10.56
CA ASP A 298 -0.84 19.81 -10.67
C ASP A 298 -2.17 20.49 -10.32
N SER A 299 -3.30 19.80 -10.59
CA SER A 299 -4.63 20.23 -10.14
C SER A 299 -5.52 19.05 -9.82
N TRP A 300 -6.49 19.26 -8.93
CA TRP A 300 -7.36 18.22 -8.40
C TRP A 300 -8.82 18.63 -8.54
N GLN A 301 -9.66 17.62 -8.73
CA GLN A 301 -11.11 17.74 -8.67
C GLN A 301 -11.69 16.69 -7.72
N ARG A 302 -12.70 17.06 -6.95
CA ARG A 302 -13.47 16.13 -6.15
C ARG A 302 -14.43 15.37 -7.06
N LEU A 303 -14.28 14.05 -7.12
CA LEU A 303 -15.12 13.16 -7.95
C LEU A 303 -16.36 12.69 -7.21
N ALA A 304 -16.26 12.46 -5.91
CA ALA A 304 -17.36 11.99 -5.08
C ALA A 304 -17.21 12.47 -3.64
N GLU A 305 -18.34 12.58 -2.96
CA GLU A 305 -18.47 12.84 -1.51
C GLU A 305 -19.57 11.95 -0.94
N GLY A 306 -19.54 11.69 0.36
CA GLY A 306 -20.54 10.86 1.03
C GLY A 306 -20.44 9.37 0.73
N LEU A 307 -19.30 8.91 0.18
CA LEU A 307 -19.01 7.49 0.07
C LEU A 307 -18.94 6.85 1.47
N PRO A 308 -19.28 5.56 1.60
CA PRO A 308 -18.83 4.81 2.77
C PRO A 308 -17.32 4.94 2.89
N THR A 309 -16.79 5.00 4.12
CA THR A 309 -15.35 5.23 4.34
C THR A 309 -14.49 4.36 3.42
N VAL A 310 -13.69 5.02 2.59
CA VAL A 310 -12.81 4.35 1.63
C VAL A 310 -11.62 3.77 2.38
N GLN A 311 -11.34 2.49 2.16
CA GLN A 311 -10.25 1.74 2.78
C GLN A 311 -9.13 1.41 1.79
N ALA A 312 -9.46 1.24 0.52
CA ALA A 312 -8.51 0.84 -0.51
C ALA A 312 -8.86 1.42 -1.88
N LEU A 313 -7.84 1.72 -2.69
CA LEU A 313 -7.95 2.16 -4.08
C LEU A 313 -7.03 1.32 -4.95
N VAL A 314 -7.48 0.90 -6.12
CA VAL A 314 -6.63 0.30 -7.14
C VAL A 314 -7.10 0.64 -8.54
N ALA A 315 -6.19 1.07 -9.41
CA ALA A 315 -6.42 1.22 -10.84
C ALA A 315 -6.14 -0.12 -11.55
N VAL A 316 -7.07 -0.59 -12.40
CA VAL A 316 -7.01 -1.88 -13.09
C VAL A 316 -7.18 -1.75 -14.60
#